data_3832c933440a092a91f729828fb466ff
#
_entry.id   3832c933440a092a91f729828fb466ff
#
_cell.length_a   1.000
_cell.length_b   1.000
_cell.length_c   1.000
_cell.angle_alpha   90.00
_cell.angle_beta   90.00
_cell.angle_gamma   90.00
#
_symmetry.space_group_name_H-M   'P 1'
#
loop_
_entity.id
_entity.type
_entity.pdbx_description
1 polymer ?
#
loop_
_entity_poly.entity_id
_entity_poly.type
_entity_poly.pdbx_seq_one_letter_code
_entity_poly.pdbx_strand_id
1 'polypeptide(L)'
;MKRLLALLISCTCMEAKSIVTDDLMDKFAMIESNYNHNAIGDGGKALGAWQMHKNAVDESLQSLYRKTGNDMRSLGMGWNKGTMFDPLQSRMIAKAYMTILEEQMIKLKVQPTPIKLYMAWNMGFTGARSQGFNYNSLWLDSKRASILRRANHILSR
;
A
#
# COMPACT_ATOMS: atom_id res chain seq x y z
N MET A 1 53.24 -26.68 5.04
CA MET A 1 51.83 -26.78 5.51
C MET A 1 51.23 -25.38 5.47
N LYS A 2 50.47 -25.04 4.42
CA LYS A 2 49.78 -23.73 4.28
C LYS A 2 48.37 -23.88 4.83
N ARG A 3 48.03 -23.21 5.95
CA ARG A 3 46.67 -23.15 6.50
C ARG A 3 45.87 -22.13 5.71
N LEU A 4 44.90 -22.61 4.96
CA LEU A 4 43.90 -21.79 4.28
C LEU A 4 42.87 -21.32 5.32
N LEU A 5 42.90 -20.05 5.65
CA LEU A 5 41.91 -19.43 6.56
C LEU A 5 40.67 -19.10 5.72
N ALA A 6 39.65 -19.93 5.80
CA ALA A 6 38.35 -19.66 5.18
C ALA A 6 37.61 -18.58 5.99
N LEU A 7 37.55 -17.37 5.44
CA LEU A 7 36.77 -16.27 5.98
C LEU A 7 35.29 -16.54 5.67
N LEU A 8 34.54 -17.05 6.64
CA LEU A 8 33.08 -17.13 6.58
C LEU A 8 32.52 -15.71 6.71
N ILE A 9 32.23 -15.07 5.59
CA ILE A 9 31.44 -13.84 5.58
C ILE A 9 29.99 -14.26 5.83
N SER A 10 29.56 -14.19 7.08
CA SER A 10 28.13 -14.30 7.42
C SER A 10 27.41 -13.05 6.90
N CYS A 11 26.81 -13.19 5.74
CA CYS A 11 25.89 -12.18 5.22
C CYS A 11 24.63 -12.21 6.08
N THR A 12 24.61 -11.44 7.15
CA THR A 12 23.38 -11.18 7.91
C THR A 12 22.48 -10.35 6.99
N CYS A 13 21.55 -11.04 6.35
CA CYS A 13 20.47 -10.38 5.61
C CYS A 13 19.65 -9.64 6.68
N MET A 14 19.90 -8.34 6.88
CA MET A 14 19.00 -7.49 7.67
C MET A 14 17.70 -7.42 6.89
N GLU A 15 16.68 -8.13 7.34
CA GLU A 15 15.31 -7.94 6.84
C GLU A 15 14.95 -6.47 7.07
N ALA A 16 14.79 -5.74 5.97
CA ALA A 16 14.39 -4.35 6.05
C ALA A 16 13.01 -4.29 6.71
N LYS A 17 12.92 -3.55 7.83
CA LYS A 17 11.66 -3.36 8.54
C LYS A 17 10.63 -2.73 7.59
N SER A 18 9.42 -3.31 7.52
CA SER A 18 8.32 -2.76 6.74
C SER A 18 8.03 -1.30 7.14
N ILE A 19 7.79 -0.46 6.14
CA ILE A 19 7.35 0.93 6.37
C ILE A 19 5.82 1.04 6.55
N VAL A 20 5.07 -0.05 6.35
CA VAL A 20 3.61 -0.08 6.53
C VAL A 20 3.28 -0.12 8.02
N THR A 21 3.33 1.05 8.65
CA THR A 21 3.01 1.28 10.06
C THR A 21 1.57 1.75 10.23
N ASP A 22 1.07 1.72 11.47
CA ASP A 22 -0.27 2.25 11.77
C ASP A 22 -0.35 3.77 11.53
N ASP A 23 0.72 4.52 11.82
CA ASP A 23 0.82 5.95 11.49
C ASP A 23 0.69 6.19 9.98
N LEU A 24 1.39 5.40 9.16
CA LEU A 24 1.28 5.51 7.71
C LEU A 24 -0.13 5.18 7.21
N MET A 25 -0.78 4.16 7.79
CA MET A 25 -2.18 3.83 7.51
C MET A 25 -3.11 5.00 7.79
N ASP A 26 -2.93 5.66 8.92
CA ASP A 26 -3.75 6.81 9.33
C ASP A 26 -3.54 8.01 8.40
N LYS A 27 -2.31 8.28 7.99
CA LYS A 27 -2.00 9.31 6.99
C LYS A 27 -2.67 9.06 5.64
N PHE A 28 -2.72 7.81 5.19
CA PHE A 28 -3.45 7.46 3.96
C PHE A 28 -4.95 7.70 4.11
N ALA A 29 -5.58 7.26 5.19
CA ALA A 29 -6.99 7.51 5.46
C ALA A 29 -7.31 9.03 5.50
N MET A 30 -6.41 9.82 6.09
CA MET A 30 -6.52 11.27 6.12
C MET A 30 -6.46 11.87 4.71
N ILE A 31 -5.54 11.42 3.86
CA ILE A 31 -5.40 11.92 2.48
C ILE A 31 -6.61 11.54 1.62
N GLU A 32 -7.09 10.30 1.74
CA GLU A 32 -8.13 9.73 0.88
C GLU A 32 -9.53 10.25 1.20
N SER A 33 -9.88 10.39 2.48
CA SER A 33 -11.25 10.71 2.87
C SER A 33 -11.37 11.61 4.10
N ASN A 34 -10.28 12.16 4.61
CA ASN A 34 -10.24 12.82 5.92
C ASN A 34 -10.75 11.89 7.04
N TYR A 35 -10.36 10.61 6.98
CA TYR A 35 -10.72 9.57 7.93
C TYR A 35 -12.22 9.20 7.96
N ASN A 36 -12.97 9.52 6.92
CA ASN A 36 -14.39 9.22 6.86
C ASN A 36 -14.63 7.75 6.48
N HIS A 37 -14.99 6.91 7.46
CA HIS A 37 -15.25 5.50 7.24
C HIS A 37 -16.45 5.23 6.32
N ASN A 38 -17.38 6.16 6.20
CA ASN A 38 -18.56 6.03 5.33
C ASN A 38 -18.38 6.72 3.97
N ALA A 39 -17.15 7.12 3.63
CA ALA A 39 -16.89 7.81 2.38
C ALA A 39 -17.20 6.93 1.17
N ILE A 40 -17.81 7.55 0.16
CA ILE A 40 -18.07 6.95 -1.15
C ILE A 40 -17.50 7.92 -2.18
N GLY A 41 -16.49 7.49 -2.91
CA GLY A 41 -15.81 8.27 -3.93
C GLY A 41 -15.87 7.61 -5.30
N ASP A 42 -15.30 8.30 -6.28
CA ASP A 42 -15.11 7.82 -7.65
C ASP A 42 -16.40 7.22 -8.27
N GLY A 43 -17.51 7.94 -8.12
CA GLY A 43 -18.81 7.48 -8.62
C GLY A 43 -19.30 6.17 -8.01
N GLY A 44 -18.97 5.91 -6.75
CA GLY A 44 -19.36 4.69 -6.03
C GLY A 44 -18.35 3.54 -6.13
N LYS A 45 -17.21 3.75 -6.80
CA LYS A 45 -16.18 2.72 -7.00
C LYS A 45 -15.11 2.69 -5.92
N ALA A 46 -15.01 3.74 -5.10
CA ALA A 46 -14.09 3.85 -3.98
C ALA A 46 -14.88 3.90 -2.66
N LEU A 47 -14.56 3.04 -1.70
CA LEU A 47 -15.31 2.90 -0.46
C LEU A 47 -14.41 3.03 0.78
N GLY A 48 -15.00 3.61 1.84
CA GLY A 48 -14.43 3.67 3.18
C GLY A 48 -13.33 4.71 3.35
N ALA A 49 -12.71 4.73 4.54
CA ALA A 49 -11.69 5.70 4.90
C ALA A 49 -10.48 5.70 3.95
N TRP A 50 -10.11 4.53 3.43
CA TRP A 50 -8.98 4.34 2.51
C TRP A 50 -9.36 4.39 1.03
N GLN A 51 -10.63 4.69 0.68
CA GLN A 51 -11.14 4.80 -0.71
C GLN A 51 -10.71 3.63 -1.60
N MET A 52 -10.88 2.41 -1.10
CA MET A 52 -10.43 1.21 -1.80
C MET A 52 -11.37 0.81 -2.93
N HIS A 53 -10.79 0.45 -4.06
CA HIS A 53 -11.47 -0.13 -5.21
C HIS A 53 -11.57 -1.65 -5.09
N LYS A 54 -12.55 -2.24 -5.79
CA LYS A 54 -12.84 -3.67 -5.74
C LYS A 54 -11.60 -4.56 -5.99
N ASN A 55 -10.81 -4.24 -7.01
CA ASN A 55 -9.65 -5.05 -7.37
C ASN A 55 -8.59 -5.08 -6.24
N ALA A 56 -8.36 -3.94 -5.58
CA ALA A 56 -7.43 -3.85 -4.46
C ALA A 56 -7.92 -4.67 -3.25
N VAL A 57 -9.24 -4.65 -2.99
CA VAL A 57 -9.85 -5.47 -1.94
C VAL A 57 -9.72 -6.95 -2.25
N ASP A 58 -10.03 -7.37 -3.48
CA ASP A 58 -9.93 -8.77 -3.90
C ASP A 58 -8.49 -9.30 -3.80
N GLU A 59 -7.51 -8.51 -4.23
CA GLU A 59 -6.09 -8.84 -4.13
C GLU A 59 -5.63 -8.96 -2.67
N SER A 60 -6.09 -8.05 -1.81
CA SER A 60 -5.82 -8.06 -0.37
C SER A 60 -6.35 -9.32 0.30
N LEU A 61 -7.62 -9.66 0.05
CA LEU A 61 -8.25 -10.86 0.62
C LEU A 61 -7.56 -12.14 0.16
N GLN A 62 -7.14 -12.20 -1.11
CA GLN A 62 -6.37 -13.33 -1.62
C GLN A 62 -4.98 -13.42 -0.96
N SER A 63 -4.32 -12.29 -0.72
CA SER A 63 -3.04 -12.25 -0.01
C SER A 63 -3.18 -12.71 1.44
N LEU A 64 -4.21 -12.24 2.13
CA LEU A 64 -4.51 -12.67 3.50
C LEU A 64 -4.75 -14.17 3.56
N TYR A 65 -5.54 -14.73 2.63
CA TYR A 65 -5.76 -16.18 2.54
C TYR A 65 -4.44 -16.95 2.37
N ARG A 66 -3.58 -16.51 1.44
CA ARG A 66 -2.27 -17.16 1.23
C ARG A 66 -1.37 -17.13 2.45
N LYS A 67 -1.43 -16.06 3.25
CA LYS A 67 -0.57 -15.87 4.42
C LYS A 67 -1.10 -16.57 5.68
N THR A 68 -2.41 -16.65 5.85
CA THR A 68 -3.03 -17.12 7.10
C THR A 68 -3.76 -18.45 6.97
N GLY A 69 -4.09 -18.89 5.74
CA GLY A 69 -4.98 -20.01 5.48
C GLY A 69 -6.47 -19.72 5.73
N ASN A 70 -6.82 -18.54 6.23
CA ASN A 70 -8.19 -18.16 6.57
C ASN A 70 -8.87 -17.46 5.40
N ASP A 71 -9.97 -18.05 4.91
CA ASP A 71 -10.78 -17.41 3.86
C ASP A 71 -11.72 -16.35 4.46
N MET A 72 -11.28 -15.12 4.43
CA MET A 72 -12.06 -13.98 4.94
C MET A 72 -13.35 -13.74 4.16
N ARG A 73 -13.43 -14.21 2.88
CA ARG A 73 -14.65 -14.12 2.07
C ARG A 73 -15.75 -15.03 2.61
N SER A 74 -15.39 -16.19 3.14
CA SER A 74 -16.35 -17.10 3.80
C SER A 74 -16.96 -16.48 5.06
N LEU A 75 -16.31 -15.47 5.63
CA LEU A 75 -16.80 -14.66 6.76
C LEU A 75 -17.58 -13.40 6.31
N GLY A 76 -17.93 -13.31 5.01
CA GLY A 76 -18.69 -12.19 4.46
C GLY A 76 -17.87 -10.95 4.12
N MET A 77 -16.54 -10.99 4.29
CA MET A 77 -15.68 -9.86 3.96
C MET A 77 -15.51 -9.71 2.44
N GLY A 78 -15.61 -8.47 1.97
CA GLY A 78 -15.49 -8.18 0.55
C GLY A 78 -15.61 -6.71 0.23
N TRP A 79 -15.66 -6.38 -1.06
CA TRP A 79 -15.90 -5.02 -1.51
C TRP A 79 -17.41 -4.70 -1.43
N ASN A 80 -17.87 -4.45 -0.23
CA ASN A 80 -19.24 -4.04 0.12
C ASN A 80 -19.22 -3.02 1.25
N LYS A 81 -20.31 -2.29 1.45
CA LYS A 81 -20.41 -1.26 2.50
C LYS A 81 -20.21 -1.83 3.90
N GLY A 82 -20.73 -3.01 4.19
CA GLY A 82 -20.59 -3.63 5.50
C GLY A 82 -19.13 -3.80 5.90
N THR A 83 -18.30 -4.33 5.00
CA THR A 83 -16.87 -4.51 5.23
C THR A 83 -16.09 -3.19 5.16
N MET A 84 -16.35 -2.38 4.11
CA MET A 84 -15.50 -1.21 3.83
C MET A 84 -15.79 -0.02 4.73
N PHE A 85 -16.96 0.02 5.38
CA PHE A 85 -17.31 1.04 6.37
C PHE A 85 -16.98 0.61 7.80
N ASP A 86 -16.73 -0.68 8.03
CA ASP A 86 -16.21 -1.17 9.30
C ASP A 86 -14.74 -0.75 9.48
N PRO A 87 -14.39 -0.01 10.55
CA PRO A 87 -13.04 0.51 10.73
C PRO A 87 -11.96 -0.56 10.84
N LEU A 88 -12.28 -1.70 11.48
CA LEU A 88 -11.30 -2.77 11.69
C LEU A 88 -11.09 -3.61 10.43
N GLN A 89 -12.19 -4.00 9.77
CA GLN A 89 -12.12 -4.81 8.56
C GLN A 89 -11.48 -4.06 7.41
N SER A 90 -11.91 -2.81 7.17
CA SER A 90 -11.34 -1.98 6.11
C SER A 90 -9.86 -1.65 6.36
N ARG A 91 -9.45 -1.40 7.62
CA ARG A 91 -8.05 -1.19 7.99
C ARG A 91 -7.19 -2.43 7.71
N MET A 92 -7.67 -3.61 8.07
CA MET A 92 -6.97 -4.87 7.82
C MET A 92 -6.75 -5.11 6.31
N ILE A 93 -7.79 -4.89 5.51
CA ILE A 93 -7.73 -5.03 4.05
C ILE A 93 -6.78 -4.00 3.44
N ALA A 94 -6.88 -2.74 3.87
CA ALA A 94 -6.01 -1.66 3.39
C ALA A 94 -4.53 -1.91 3.74
N LYS A 95 -4.25 -2.40 4.95
CA LYS A 95 -2.90 -2.78 5.38
C LYS A 95 -2.34 -3.91 4.52
N ALA A 96 -3.15 -4.92 4.23
CA ALA A 96 -2.75 -6.02 3.35
C ALA A 96 -2.40 -5.51 1.94
N TYR A 97 -3.16 -4.58 1.38
CA TYR A 97 -2.86 -3.99 0.08
C TYR A 97 -1.58 -3.17 0.07
N MET A 98 -1.36 -2.32 1.08
CA MET A 98 -0.09 -1.59 1.22
C MET A 98 1.11 -2.52 1.28
N THR A 99 0.98 -3.62 2.04
CA THR A 99 2.05 -4.62 2.14
C THR A 99 2.34 -5.27 0.78
N ILE A 100 1.30 -5.56 -0.02
CA ILE A 100 1.48 -6.07 -1.39
C ILE A 100 2.28 -5.08 -2.24
N LEU A 101 1.92 -3.79 -2.19
CA LEU A 101 2.62 -2.74 -2.94
C LEU A 101 4.08 -2.58 -2.50
N GLU A 102 4.34 -2.64 -1.20
CA GLU A 102 5.69 -2.63 -0.64
C GLU A 102 6.52 -3.83 -1.13
N GLU A 103 5.97 -5.04 -1.04
CA GLU A 103 6.62 -6.27 -1.51
C GLU A 103 6.94 -6.21 -3.01
N GLN A 104 6.03 -5.65 -3.82
CA GLN A 104 6.25 -5.46 -5.25
C GLN A 104 7.39 -4.48 -5.54
N MET A 105 7.52 -3.38 -4.77
CA MET A 105 8.64 -2.45 -4.88
C MET A 105 9.96 -3.13 -4.53
N ILE A 106 10.01 -3.86 -3.41
CA ILE A 106 11.22 -4.57 -2.96
C ILE A 106 11.67 -5.59 -4.02
N LYS A 107 10.74 -6.35 -4.61
CA LYS A 107 11.04 -7.30 -5.70
C LYS A 107 11.67 -6.61 -6.93
N LEU A 108 11.29 -5.37 -7.21
CA LEU A 108 11.87 -4.55 -8.28
C LEU A 108 13.14 -3.80 -7.86
N LYS A 109 13.64 -4.03 -6.63
CA LYS A 109 14.79 -3.31 -6.04
C LYS A 109 14.54 -1.79 -5.95
N VAL A 110 13.27 -1.38 -5.83
CA VAL A 110 12.86 0.00 -5.56
C VAL A 110 12.73 0.15 -4.05
N GLN A 111 13.51 1.07 -3.45
CA GLN A 111 13.37 1.39 -2.04
C GLN A 111 11.98 1.97 -1.77
N PRO A 112 11.13 1.31 -0.95
CA PRO A 112 9.83 1.86 -0.55
C PRO A 112 9.98 3.15 0.27
N THR A 113 9.15 4.13 -0.05
CA THR A 113 8.99 5.35 0.76
C THR A 113 7.49 5.66 0.85
N PRO A 114 7.02 6.42 1.86
CA PRO A 114 5.61 6.75 2.01
C PRO A 114 4.98 7.33 0.73
N ILE A 115 5.65 8.25 0.06
CA ILE A 115 5.12 8.87 -1.17
C ILE A 115 5.11 7.90 -2.36
N LYS A 116 6.09 7.01 -2.49
CA LYS A 116 6.09 5.99 -3.56
C LYS A 116 4.97 4.97 -3.36
N LEU A 117 4.74 4.54 -2.11
CA LEU A 117 3.59 3.70 -1.76
C LEU A 117 2.28 4.40 -2.10
N TYR A 118 2.16 5.69 -1.74
CA TYR A 118 0.97 6.45 -2.08
C TYR A 118 0.77 6.62 -3.59
N MET A 119 1.82 6.81 -4.37
CA MET A 119 1.72 6.79 -5.83
C MET A 119 1.14 5.47 -6.35
N ALA A 120 1.67 4.34 -5.87
CA ALA A 120 1.18 3.03 -6.27
C ALA A 120 -0.26 2.78 -5.80
N TRP A 121 -0.64 3.31 -4.63
CA TRP A 121 -2.01 3.28 -4.12
C TRP A 121 -2.97 4.07 -5.03
N ASN A 122 -2.63 5.31 -5.34
CA ASN A 122 -3.52 6.25 -6.05
C ASN A 122 -3.66 5.95 -7.55
N MET A 123 -2.60 5.52 -8.21
CA MET A 123 -2.58 5.33 -9.66
C MET A 123 -2.34 3.89 -10.12
N GLY A 124 -2.31 2.96 -9.17
CA GLY A 124 -1.95 1.56 -9.39
C GLY A 124 -0.43 1.37 -9.54
N PHE A 125 0.04 0.16 -9.21
CA PHE A 125 1.47 -0.15 -9.22
C PHE A 125 2.13 0.07 -10.60
N THR A 126 1.48 -0.40 -11.67
CA THR A 126 1.97 -0.22 -13.05
C THR A 126 2.04 1.26 -13.43
N GLY A 127 1.03 2.05 -13.05
CA GLY A 127 1.02 3.49 -13.29
C GLY A 127 2.16 4.21 -12.57
N ALA A 128 2.36 3.91 -11.29
CA ALA A 128 3.47 4.48 -10.51
C ALA A 128 4.84 4.09 -11.09
N ARG A 129 4.98 2.82 -11.48
CA ARG A 129 6.20 2.31 -12.12
C ARG A 129 6.52 3.02 -13.43
N SER A 130 5.53 3.26 -14.30
CA SER A 130 5.73 3.98 -15.57
C SER A 130 6.21 5.42 -15.37
N GLN A 131 5.94 6.02 -14.22
CA GLN A 131 6.45 7.33 -13.79
C GLN A 131 7.77 7.24 -13.00
N GLY A 132 8.40 6.07 -12.94
CA GLY A 132 9.62 5.84 -12.15
C GLY A 132 9.43 6.09 -10.65
N PHE A 133 8.20 5.99 -10.13
CA PHE A 133 7.84 6.36 -8.75
C PHE A 133 8.23 7.80 -8.39
N ASN A 134 8.22 8.71 -9.37
CA ASN A 134 8.55 10.11 -9.21
C ASN A 134 7.27 10.95 -9.16
N TYR A 135 6.89 11.43 -7.98
CA TYR A 135 5.70 12.26 -7.77
C TYR A 135 5.79 13.67 -8.40
N ASN A 136 6.97 14.07 -8.85
CA ASN A 136 7.22 15.29 -9.63
C ASN A 136 7.40 15.01 -11.13
N SER A 137 7.02 13.84 -11.61
CA SER A 137 7.13 13.51 -13.04
C SER A 137 6.34 14.51 -13.89
N LEU A 138 6.95 14.98 -14.98
CA LEU A 138 6.34 15.88 -15.95
C LEU A 138 5.22 15.22 -16.77
N TRP A 139 5.11 13.89 -16.71
CA TRP A 139 4.08 13.12 -17.42
C TRP A 139 2.79 12.93 -16.60
N LEU A 140 2.74 13.46 -15.38
CA LEU A 140 1.52 13.45 -14.58
C LEU A 140 0.58 14.56 -15.05
N ASP A 141 -0.71 14.24 -15.17
CA ASP A 141 -1.73 15.27 -15.36
C ASP A 141 -1.77 16.21 -14.15
N SER A 142 -2.26 17.44 -14.36
CA SER A 142 -2.24 18.50 -13.34
C SER A 142 -3.01 18.13 -12.07
N LYS A 143 -4.12 17.42 -12.21
CA LYS A 143 -4.93 16.96 -11.06
C LYS A 143 -4.15 15.96 -10.21
N ARG A 144 -3.56 14.93 -10.84
CA ARG A 144 -2.79 13.91 -10.15
C ARG A 144 -1.52 14.48 -9.53
N ALA A 145 -0.80 15.35 -10.25
CA ALA A 145 0.35 16.04 -9.70
C ALA A 145 0.01 16.88 -8.45
N SER A 146 -1.15 17.54 -8.43
CA SER A 146 -1.64 18.26 -7.24
C SER A 146 -1.93 17.33 -6.07
N ILE A 147 -2.62 16.21 -6.32
CA ILE A 147 -2.90 15.20 -5.29
C ILE A 147 -1.61 14.67 -4.68
N LEU A 148 -0.64 14.28 -5.51
CA LEU A 148 0.61 13.70 -5.05
C LEU A 148 1.48 14.71 -4.27
N ARG A 149 1.52 15.98 -4.67
CA ARG A 149 2.23 17.03 -3.89
C ARG A 149 1.59 17.24 -2.51
N ARG A 150 0.25 17.29 -2.43
CA ARG A 150 -0.46 17.38 -1.14
C ARG A 150 -0.19 16.15 -0.28
N ALA A 151 -0.24 14.97 -0.87
CA ALA A 151 0.07 13.72 -0.18
C ALA A 151 1.51 13.73 0.36
N ASN A 152 2.50 14.12 -0.45
CA ASN A 152 3.88 14.19 -0.01
C ASN A 152 4.06 15.13 1.20
N HIS A 153 3.36 16.26 1.22
CA HIS A 153 3.40 17.18 2.37
C HIS A 153 2.87 16.55 3.67
N ILE A 154 1.82 15.74 3.59
CA ILE A 154 1.27 15.04 4.77
C ILE A 154 2.17 13.88 5.19
N LEU A 155 2.70 13.12 4.23
CA LEU A 155 3.51 11.92 4.47
C LEU A 155 4.93 12.23 4.97
N SER A 156 5.42 13.45 4.78
CA SER A 156 6.76 13.89 5.21
C SER A 156 6.81 14.49 6.63
N ARG A 157 5.68 14.62 7.29
CA ARG A 157 5.54 15.06 8.68
C ARG A 157 5.52 13.87 9.63
#